data_d58c013709458c1db683240c2004cb45
#
_entry.id   d58c013709458c1db683240c2004cb45
#
_cell.length_a   1.000
_cell.length_b   1.000
_cell.length_c   1.000
_cell.angle_alpha   90.00
_cell.angle_beta   90.00
_cell.angle_gamma   90.00
#
_symmetry.space_group_name_H-M   'P 1'
#
loop_
_entity.id
_entity.type
_entity.pdbx_description
1 polymer ?
#
loop_
_entity_poly.entity_id
_entity_poly.type
_entity_poly.pdbx_seq_one_letter_code
_entity_poly.pdbx_strand_id
1 'polypeptide(L)'
;YAYTLMNGENSDIIVAERNGEICGMACVDYVHRPETAYGKARSFYHVQEIAVDENYRRQGVAKELLDFMIADTRKRKLKKIELDVWEFNDSAIEFYQATGFKETRRWMEYEVE
;
A
#
# COMPACT_ATOMS: atom_id res chain seq x y z
N TYR A 1 1.65 -15.98 -7.12
CA TYR A 1 2.69 -14.94 -7.30
C TYR A 1 2.05 -13.59 -7.62
N ALA A 2 2.80 -12.53 -7.48
CA ALA A 2 2.28 -11.18 -7.67
C ALA A 2 2.91 -10.52 -8.90
N TYR A 3 2.11 -9.70 -9.60
CA TYR A 3 2.57 -8.97 -10.77
C TYR A 3 1.72 -7.73 -11.00
N THR A 4 2.23 -6.81 -11.82
CA THR A 4 1.49 -5.61 -12.20
C THR A 4 0.51 -5.96 -13.32
N LEU A 5 -0.77 -5.72 -13.06
CA LEU A 5 -1.83 -5.98 -14.04
C LEU A 5 -1.98 -4.85 -15.04
N MET A 6 -1.86 -3.61 -14.58
CA MET A 6 -1.97 -2.41 -15.42
C MET A 6 -0.76 -1.53 -15.19
N ASN A 7 -0.23 -0.98 -16.28
CA ASN A 7 0.91 -0.09 -16.22
C ASN A 7 0.46 1.33 -16.52
N GLY A 8 0.31 2.12 -15.46
CA GLY A 8 0.04 3.54 -15.55
C GLY A 8 1.29 4.35 -15.29
N GLU A 9 1.26 5.63 -15.58
CA GLU A 9 2.39 6.51 -15.34
C GLU A 9 2.59 6.79 -13.84
N ASN A 10 1.50 7.10 -13.15
CA ASN A 10 1.54 7.50 -11.74
C ASN A 10 0.78 6.56 -10.82
N SER A 11 0.20 5.51 -11.35
CA SER A 11 -0.57 4.53 -10.56
C SER A 11 -0.59 3.18 -11.25
N ASP A 12 -0.75 2.14 -10.46
CA ASP A 12 -0.85 0.78 -10.98
C ASP A 12 -1.79 -0.07 -10.13
N ILE A 13 -2.20 -1.17 -10.73
CA ILE A 13 -2.91 -2.23 -10.02
C ILE A 13 -2.00 -3.44 -10.00
N ILE A 14 -1.76 -3.95 -8.80
CA ILE A 14 -0.93 -5.13 -8.58
C ILE A 14 -1.85 -6.25 -8.14
N VAL A 15 -1.66 -7.43 -8.67
CA VAL A 15 -2.49 -8.58 -8.33
C VAL A 15 -1.64 -9.74 -7.85
N ALA A 16 -2.23 -10.58 -7.00
CA ALA A 16 -1.66 -11.86 -6.61
C ALA A 16 -2.51 -12.96 -7.23
N GLU A 17 -1.85 -13.95 -7.79
CA GLU A 17 -2.49 -15.05 -8.50
C GLU A 17 -2.07 -16.38 -7.91
N ARG A 18 -3.05 -17.28 -7.74
CA ARG A 18 -2.83 -18.65 -7.31
C ARG A 18 -3.77 -19.58 -8.06
N ASN A 19 -3.24 -20.68 -8.54
CA ASN A 19 -4.03 -21.68 -9.27
C ASN A 19 -4.78 -21.08 -10.48
N GLY A 20 -4.18 -20.10 -11.14
CA GLY A 20 -4.79 -19.46 -12.28
C GLY A 20 -5.86 -18.42 -11.95
N GLU A 21 -6.07 -18.12 -10.67
CA GLU A 21 -7.08 -17.18 -10.23
C GLU A 21 -6.45 -15.99 -9.50
N ILE A 22 -7.02 -14.81 -9.71
CA ILE A 22 -6.61 -13.63 -8.95
C ILE A 22 -7.23 -13.72 -7.56
N CYS A 23 -6.38 -13.77 -6.54
CA CYS A 23 -6.80 -13.94 -5.16
C CYS A 23 -6.58 -12.70 -4.30
N GLY A 24 -5.93 -11.68 -4.82
CA GLY A 24 -5.75 -10.41 -4.12
C GLY A 24 -5.31 -9.31 -5.07
N MET A 25 -5.47 -8.07 -4.62
CA MET A 25 -5.06 -6.91 -5.40
C MET A 25 -4.65 -5.77 -4.50
N ALA A 26 -3.83 -4.88 -5.06
CA ALA A 26 -3.47 -3.62 -4.43
C ALA A 26 -3.54 -2.51 -5.46
N CYS A 27 -4.09 -1.37 -5.06
CA CYS A 27 -4.08 -0.16 -5.86
C CYS A 27 -3.01 0.76 -5.28
N VAL A 28 -2.09 1.21 -6.11
CA VAL A 28 -0.93 2.00 -5.66
C VAL A 28 -0.74 3.24 -6.51
N ASP A 29 -0.15 4.26 -5.90
CA ASP A 29 0.27 5.49 -6.58
C ASP A 29 1.74 5.72 -6.36
N TYR A 30 2.38 6.36 -7.33
CA TYR A 30 3.76 6.83 -7.22
C TYR A 30 3.69 8.34 -7.06
N VAL A 31 3.96 8.83 -5.86
CA VAL A 31 3.75 10.22 -5.53
C VAL A 31 5.08 10.99 -5.55
N HIS A 32 5.09 12.09 -6.30
CA HIS A 32 6.25 12.98 -6.39
C HIS A 32 5.75 14.40 -6.09
N ARG A 33 6.12 14.92 -4.94
CA ARG A 33 5.75 16.26 -4.52
C ARG A 33 6.98 17.14 -4.53
N PRO A 34 6.98 18.22 -5.34
CA PRO A 34 8.12 19.12 -5.40
C PRO A 34 8.27 19.90 -4.11
N GLU A 35 9.47 20.44 -3.91
CA GLU A 35 9.73 21.34 -2.80
C GLU A 35 8.91 22.61 -2.96
N THR A 36 8.37 23.10 -1.85
CA THR A 36 7.60 24.34 -1.79
C THR A 36 8.15 25.22 -0.66
N ALA A 37 7.61 26.42 -0.52
CA ALA A 37 7.98 27.31 0.58
C ALA A 37 7.66 26.72 1.96
N TYR A 38 6.76 25.75 2.01
CA TYR A 38 6.25 25.15 3.26
C TYR A 38 6.68 23.73 3.49
N GLY A 39 7.38 23.12 2.57
CA GLY A 39 7.79 21.74 2.71
C GLY A 39 8.86 21.30 1.73
N LYS A 40 9.63 20.31 2.13
CA LYS A 40 10.65 19.71 1.28
C LYS A 40 10.04 18.80 0.23
N ALA A 41 10.77 18.57 -0.84
CA ALA A 41 10.39 17.59 -1.86
C ALA A 41 10.18 16.22 -1.22
N ARG A 42 9.13 15.51 -1.63
CA ARG A 42 8.82 14.17 -1.14
C ARG A 42 8.46 13.27 -2.31
N SER A 43 9.00 12.06 -2.28
CA SER A 43 8.62 11.02 -3.23
C SER A 43 8.42 9.73 -2.45
N PHE A 44 7.29 9.07 -2.68
CA PHE A 44 6.97 7.85 -1.96
C PHE A 44 6.00 6.99 -2.75
N TYR A 45 5.95 5.73 -2.38
CA TYR A 45 5.04 4.72 -2.89
C TYR A 45 3.82 4.73 -1.98
N HIS A 46 2.65 4.96 -2.54
CA HIS A 46 1.42 5.07 -1.76
C HIS A 46 0.49 3.91 -2.05
N VAL A 47 0.09 3.20 -1.01
CA VAL A 47 -0.87 2.11 -1.12
C VAL A 47 -2.26 2.65 -0.81
N GLN A 48 -3.12 2.68 -1.81
CA GLN A 48 -4.50 3.13 -1.62
C GLN A 48 -5.35 2.04 -0.98
N GLU A 49 -5.15 0.80 -1.42
CA GLU A 49 -5.99 -0.30 -0.99
C GLU A 49 -5.27 -1.63 -1.20
N ILE A 50 -5.49 -2.54 -0.28
CA ILE A 50 -5.13 -3.95 -0.43
C ILE A 50 -6.39 -4.75 -0.13
N ALA A 51 -6.76 -5.65 -1.02
CA ALA A 51 -7.90 -6.53 -0.84
C ALA A 51 -7.50 -7.97 -1.14
N VAL A 52 -7.95 -8.90 -0.32
CA VAL A 52 -7.71 -10.32 -0.50
C VAL A 52 -9.05 -11.04 -0.57
N ASP A 53 -9.18 -11.92 -1.55
CA ASP A 53 -10.38 -12.73 -1.70
C ASP A 53 -10.63 -13.54 -0.42
N GLU A 54 -11.88 -13.57 0.02
CA GLU A 54 -12.29 -14.21 1.26
C GLU A 54 -11.82 -15.66 1.35
N ASN A 55 -11.85 -16.39 0.23
CA ASN A 55 -11.44 -17.78 0.18
C ASN A 55 -9.94 -17.99 0.31
N TYR A 56 -9.16 -16.92 0.22
CA TYR A 56 -7.69 -16.98 0.27
C TYR A 56 -7.11 -16.26 1.47
N ARG A 57 -7.93 -15.81 2.40
CA ARG A 57 -7.45 -15.15 3.61
C ARG A 57 -6.64 -16.10 4.48
N ARG A 58 -5.68 -15.54 5.24
CA ARG A 58 -4.76 -16.27 6.11
C ARG A 58 -3.84 -17.24 5.36
N GLN A 59 -3.63 -17.00 4.07
CA GLN A 59 -2.72 -17.80 3.26
C GLN A 59 -1.51 -16.99 2.78
N GLY A 60 -1.28 -15.83 3.39
CA GLY A 60 -0.13 -15.00 3.07
C GLY A 60 -0.24 -14.17 1.80
N VAL A 61 -1.46 -14.00 1.26
CA VAL A 61 -1.65 -13.21 0.02
C VAL A 61 -1.30 -11.75 0.23
N ALA A 62 -1.75 -11.15 1.33
CA ALA A 62 -1.43 -9.75 1.62
C ALA A 62 0.08 -9.54 1.78
N LYS A 63 0.75 -10.47 2.44
CA LYS A 63 2.21 -10.43 2.60
C LYS A 63 2.92 -10.55 1.26
N GLU A 64 2.42 -11.40 0.38
CA GLU A 64 2.97 -11.58 -0.97
C GLU A 64 2.84 -10.29 -1.79
N LEU A 65 1.68 -9.62 -1.73
CA LEU A 65 1.47 -8.33 -2.35
C LEU A 65 2.42 -7.28 -1.78
N LEU A 66 2.56 -7.25 -0.47
CA LEU A 66 3.45 -6.30 0.20
C LEU A 66 4.90 -6.54 -0.18
N ASP A 67 5.35 -7.79 -0.21
CA ASP A 67 6.71 -8.11 -0.62
C ASP A 67 6.99 -7.65 -2.06
N PHE A 68 6.03 -7.83 -2.95
CA PHE A 68 6.13 -7.31 -4.31
C PHE A 68 6.26 -5.79 -4.31
N MET A 69 5.42 -5.10 -3.54
CA MET A 69 5.45 -3.64 -3.48
C MET A 69 6.75 -3.10 -2.88
N ILE A 70 7.31 -3.79 -1.90
CA ILE A 70 8.62 -3.41 -1.34
C ILE A 70 9.70 -3.51 -2.40
N ALA A 71 9.72 -4.60 -3.16
CA ALA A 71 10.69 -4.78 -4.24
C ALA A 71 10.50 -3.73 -5.33
N ASP A 72 9.25 -3.41 -5.69
CA ASP A 72 8.93 -2.40 -6.69
C ASP A 72 9.34 -1.00 -6.23
N THR A 73 9.16 -0.71 -4.94
CA THR A 73 9.59 0.56 -4.34
C THR A 73 11.10 0.75 -4.51
N ARG A 74 11.88 -0.30 -4.24
CA ARG A 74 13.34 -0.27 -4.43
C ARG A 74 13.71 -0.09 -5.90
N LYS A 75 13.05 -0.80 -6.78
CA LYS A 75 13.28 -0.72 -8.22
C LYS A 75 13.04 0.69 -8.75
N ARG A 76 12.04 1.38 -8.21
CA ARG A 76 11.72 2.76 -8.58
C ARG A 76 12.56 3.80 -7.85
N LYS A 77 13.47 3.36 -7.00
CA LYS A 77 14.34 4.24 -6.19
C LYS A 77 13.55 5.13 -5.25
N LEU A 78 12.38 4.69 -4.85
CA LEU A 78 11.60 5.32 -3.80
C LEU A 78 12.04 4.71 -2.47
N LYS A 79 11.94 5.46 -1.40
CA LYS A 79 12.50 5.06 -0.11
C LYS A 79 11.45 4.76 0.95
N LYS A 80 10.19 5.05 0.66
CA LYS A 80 9.12 4.89 1.63
C LYS A 80 7.87 4.36 0.96
N ILE A 81 7.15 3.55 1.71
CA ILE A 81 5.79 3.15 1.40
C ILE A 81 4.91 3.79 2.45
N GLU A 82 3.88 4.52 2.03
CA GLU A 82 2.93 5.15 2.94
C GLU A 82 1.54 4.62 2.66
N LEU A 83 0.74 4.53 3.70
CA LEU A 83 -0.66 4.16 3.59
C LEU A 83 -1.44 4.77 4.76
N ASP A 84 -2.75 4.83 4.57
CA ASP A 84 -3.69 5.19 5.62
C ASP A 84 -4.48 3.96 6.00
N VAL A 85 -4.81 3.84 7.27
CA VAL A 85 -5.68 2.78 7.75
C VAL A 85 -6.63 3.38 8.78
N TRP A 86 -7.91 2.99 8.69
CA TRP A 86 -8.89 3.45 9.65
C TRP A 86 -8.58 2.91 11.04
N GLU A 87 -8.72 3.76 12.04
CA GLU A 87 -8.42 3.43 13.43
C GLU A 87 -9.18 2.21 13.94
N PHE A 88 -10.38 1.98 13.46
CA PHE A 88 -11.20 0.84 13.87
C PHE A 88 -10.81 -0.48 13.17
N ASN A 89 -9.92 -0.45 12.21
CA ASN A 89 -9.51 -1.64 11.48
C ASN A 89 -8.32 -2.33 12.15
N ASP A 90 -8.59 -2.98 13.29
CA ASP A 90 -7.55 -3.59 14.12
C ASP A 90 -6.72 -4.64 13.40
N SER A 91 -7.35 -5.47 12.58
CA SER A 91 -6.63 -6.54 11.89
C SER A 91 -5.65 -5.99 10.86
N ALA A 92 -6.02 -4.92 10.15
CA ALA A 92 -5.12 -4.26 9.21
C ALA A 92 -3.96 -3.59 9.95
N ILE A 93 -4.25 -2.89 11.03
CA ILE A 93 -3.21 -2.23 11.85
C ILE A 93 -2.21 -3.26 12.35
N GLU A 94 -2.68 -4.38 12.90
CA GLU A 94 -1.80 -5.46 13.37
C GLU A 94 -0.93 -6.00 12.24
N PHE A 95 -1.51 -6.23 11.08
CA PHE A 95 -0.77 -6.73 9.92
C PHE A 95 0.33 -5.75 9.51
N TYR A 96 0.01 -4.46 9.40
CA TYR A 96 1.00 -3.46 8.99
C TYR A 96 2.10 -3.31 10.03
N GLN A 97 1.76 -3.27 11.31
CA GLN A 97 2.77 -3.18 12.37
C GLN A 97 3.66 -4.42 12.41
N ALA A 98 3.09 -5.61 12.25
CA ALA A 98 3.85 -6.84 12.23
C ALA A 98 4.81 -6.93 11.03
N THR A 99 4.50 -6.24 9.94
CA THR A 99 5.35 -6.23 8.74
C THR A 99 6.33 -5.07 8.70
N GLY A 100 6.34 -4.21 9.71
CA GLY A 100 7.35 -3.18 9.88
C GLY A 100 6.88 -1.75 9.66
N PHE A 101 5.61 -1.53 9.43
CA PHE A 101 5.08 -0.17 9.32
C PHE A 101 5.01 0.48 10.69
N LYS A 102 5.26 1.79 10.71
CA LYS A 102 5.21 2.60 11.93
C LYS A 102 4.26 3.75 11.72
N GLU A 103 3.54 4.12 12.76
CA GLU A 103 2.72 5.32 12.72
C GLU A 103 3.62 6.55 12.69
N THR A 104 3.35 7.47 11.77
CA THR A 104 4.15 8.68 11.62
C THR A 104 3.37 9.96 11.86
N ARG A 105 2.05 9.91 11.77
CA ARG A 105 1.20 11.05 12.01
C ARG A 105 -0.21 10.60 12.36
N ARG A 106 -0.98 11.53 12.93
CA ARG A 106 -2.37 11.27 13.28
C ARG A 106 -3.27 12.14 12.43
N TRP A 107 -4.38 11.58 12.00
CA TRP A 107 -5.45 12.28 11.34
C TRP A 107 -6.51 12.56 12.39
N MET A 108 -6.88 13.82 12.56
CA MET A 108 -7.84 14.23 13.58
C MET A 108 -8.94 15.04 12.94
N GLU A 109 -10.15 14.88 13.43
CA GLU A 109 -11.30 15.64 12.94
C GLU A 109 -12.18 16.13 14.08
N TYR A 110 -12.88 17.18 13.83
CA TYR A 110 -13.84 17.76 14.76
C TYR A 110 -15.17 17.92 14.01
N GLU A 111 -16.19 17.25 14.47
CA GLU A 111 -17.52 17.40 13.87
C GLU A 111 -18.18 18.67 14.41
N VAL A 112 -18.59 19.56 13.52
CA VAL A 112 -19.24 20.82 13.91
C VAL A 112 -20.74 20.65 14.01
N GLU A 113 -21.30 19.69 13.27
CA GLU A 113 -22.74 19.39 13.28
C GLU A 113 -23.01 17.90 13.27
#